data_98a1b5b287e97eafdfaee977ea724fa7
#
_entry.id   98a1b5b287e97eafdfaee977ea724fa7
#
_cell.length_a   1.000
_cell.length_b   1.000
_cell.length_c   1.000
_cell.angle_alpha   90.00
_cell.angle_beta   90.00
_cell.angle_gamma   90.00
#
_symmetry.space_group_name_H-M   'P 1'
#
loop_
_entity.id
_entity.type
_entity.pdbx_description
1 polymer ?
#
loop_
_entity_poly.entity_id
_entity_poly.type
_entity_poly.pdbx_seq_one_letter_code
_entity_poly.pdbx_strand_id
1 'polypeptide(L)'
;MDQFFKLGERNSNIATELRAGLTTFLAMAYIIVVNPLILSAGGVPMTAAVTATCIGAGIMTIAMGFISNRPLACASGMGINSIVAYTLCGAMGLGWQTAMAIIFVEGIAILLLVLCGLREAIMDAIPVSLRHGISIGLGLFIAMIGLKDGGIIVANEATMVSLGSVTDPVFLVGLISIVATVILSSMNVKGALLWGIVIASILGIPLGVTAAPSSIVAPLDFSTFGAPFMADADGVMGVVKALTTPALLLFAFSLMMSDFFDTMGTAMAVAKQGDFLSDEGKVEDIKPILIVDSVAAAAGGVFGASSITTFVESASGAADGGRSGLTSITAGVLFLLAAFFSPLISCISSAATCGALVYVGFLMMSEVTEIDWFDILEGFPTFMIIIGIPFTYSISNGIGLGFIAYVIVASVTGNIKKVRPLMWVAAAAFLAYFLLL
;
A
#
# COMPACT_ATOMS: atom_id res chain seq x y z
N MET A 1 -16.12 -18.06 22.33
CA MET A 1 -15.99 -16.93 21.38
C MET A 1 -16.16 -15.59 22.08
N ASP A 2 -17.24 -15.39 22.83
CA ASP A 2 -17.48 -14.10 23.49
C ASP A 2 -16.40 -13.70 24.51
N GLN A 3 -15.89 -14.64 25.29
CA GLN A 3 -14.80 -14.38 26.24
C GLN A 3 -13.50 -13.89 25.57
N PHE A 4 -13.18 -14.36 24.37
CA PHE A 4 -11.96 -13.97 23.66
C PHE A 4 -12.14 -12.63 22.92
N PHE A 5 -13.23 -12.50 22.16
CA PHE A 5 -13.48 -11.31 21.34
C PHE A 5 -14.13 -10.17 22.12
N LYS A 6 -14.63 -10.42 23.34
CA LYS A 6 -15.29 -9.44 24.23
C LYS A 6 -16.44 -8.71 23.55
N LEU A 7 -17.26 -9.45 22.80
CA LEU A 7 -18.31 -8.86 21.96
C LEU A 7 -19.32 -8.06 22.78
N GLY A 8 -19.75 -8.61 23.95
CA GLY A 8 -20.66 -7.92 24.86
C GLY A 8 -20.08 -6.61 25.41
N GLU A 9 -18.80 -6.60 25.82
CA GLU A 9 -18.11 -5.40 26.32
C GLU A 9 -17.98 -4.32 25.25
N ARG A 10 -17.87 -4.72 23.97
CA ARG A 10 -17.71 -3.83 22.80
C ARG A 10 -19.01 -3.49 22.09
N ASN A 11 -20.16 -3.76 22.72
CA ASN A 11 -21.49 -3.51 22.15
C ASN A 11 -21.67 -4.10 20.73
N SER A 12 -21.11 -5.30 20.49
CA SER A 12 -21.19 -6.00 19.20
C SER A 12 -21.75 -7.41 19.38
N ASN A 13 -22.00 -8.10 18.27
CA ASN A 13 -22.44 -9.49 18.23
C ASN A 13 -21.88 -10.21 17.00
N ILE A 14 -21.94 -11.53 16.97
CA ILE A 14 -21.37 -12.35 15.89
C ILE A 14 -21.91 -11.95 14.51
N ALA A 15 -23.19 -11.71 14.37
CA ALA A 15 -23.81 -11.34 13.08
C ALA A 15 -23.28 -9.98 12.57
N THR A 16 -23.13 -9.02 13.47
CA THR A 16 -22.54 -7.70 13.15
C THR A 16 -21.08 -7.83 12.73
N GLU A 17 -20.29 -8.61 13.47
CA GLU A 17 -18.86 -8.82 13.14
C GLU A 17 -18.67 -9.52 11.79
N LEU A 18 -19.47 -10.55 11.48
CA LEU A 18 -19.45 -11.24 10.19
C LEU A 18 -19.84 -10.30 9.03
N ARG A 19 -20.88 -9.49 9.22
CA ARG A 19 -21.30 -8.48 8.24
C ARG A 19 -20.20 -7.42 8.05
N ALA A 20 -19.62 -6.92 9.12
CA ALA A 20 -18.52 -5.96 9.08
C ALA A 20 -17.27 -6.52 8.39
N GLY A 21 -16.94 -7.80 8.63
CA GLY A 21 -15.86 -8.49 7.95
C GLY A 21 -16.09 -8.64 6.45
N LEU A 22 -17.32 -8.95 6.04
CA LEU A 22 -17.70 -8.95 4.62
C LEU A 22 -17.59 -7.55 4.00
N THR A 23 -17.99 -6.52 4.72
CA THR A 23 -17.87 -5.11 4.27
C THR A 23 -16.40 -4.72 4.10
N THR A 24 -15.53 -5.06 5.07
CA THR A 24 -14.08 -4.86 4.95
C THR A 24 -13.52 -5.59 3.74
N PHE A 25 -13.83 -6.88 3.57
CA PHE A 25 -13.37 -7.65 2.42
C PHE A 25 -13.79 -7.01 1.09
N LEU A 26 -15.05 -6.65 0.94
CA LEU A 26 -15.55 -6.02 -0.29
C LEU A 26 -14.88 -4.67 -0.59
N ALA A 27 -14.58 -3.89 0.45
CA ALA A 27 -13.87 -2.63 0.29
C ALA A 27 -12.42 -2.83 -0.18
N MET A 28 -11.76 -3.92 0.26
CA MET A 28 -10.37 -4.24 -0.03
C MET A 28 -10.19 -5.18 -1.24
N ALA A 29 -11.24 -5.87 -1.71
CA ALA A 29 -11.12 -6.98 -2.67
C ALA A 29 -10.51 -6.56 -4.01
N TYR A 30 -10.52 -5.27 -4.35
CA TYR A 30 -9.82 -4.76 -5.53
C TYR A 30 -8.32 -5.07 -5.52
N ILE A 31 -7.68 -5.20 -4.33
CA ILE A 31 -6.25 -5.50 -4.22
C ILE A 31 -5.89 -6.88 -4.79
N ILE A 32 -6.84 -7.81 -4.78
CA ILE A 32 -6.66 -9.16 -5.36
C ILE A 32 -6.36 -9.09 -6.86
N VAL A 33 -6.83 -8.03 -7.51
CA VAL A 33 -6.61 -7.75 -8.93
C VAL A 33 -5.42 -6.83 -9.12
N VAL A 34 -5.42 -5.70 -8.40
CA VAL A 34 -4.46 -4.61 -8.60
C VAL A 34 -3.04 -5.04 -8.23
N ASN A 35 -2.85 -5.71 -7.09
CA ASN A 35 -1.51 -6.11 -6.68
C ASN A 35 -0.81 -7.07 -7.67
N PRO A 36 -1.44 -8.18 -8.09
CA PRO A 36 -0.84 -9.07 -9.08
C PRO A 36 -0.51 -8.38 -10.42
N LEU A 37 -1.37 -7.47 -10.89
CA LEU A 37 -1.11 -6.69 -12.10
C LEU A 37 0.13 -5.81 -11.96
N ILE A 38 0.27 -5.09 -10.85
CA ILE A 38 1.45 -4.27 -10.57
C ILE A 38 2.70 -5.15 -10.48
N LEU A 39 2.67 -6.22 -9.70
CA LEU A 39 3.82 -7.09 -9.51
C LEU A 39 4.22 -7.82 -10.79
N SER A 40 3.26 -8.18 -11.64
CA SER A 40 3.55 -8.83 -12.92
C SER A 40 4.30 -7.90 -13.89
N ALA A 41 4.09 -6.58 -13.80
CA ALA A 41 4.91 -5.61 -14.52
C ALA A 41 6.39 -5.63 -14.07
N GLY A 42 6.67 -6.06 -12.84
CA GLY A 42 8.01 -6.32 -12.31
C GLY A 42 8.55 -7.73 -12.58
N GLY A 43 7.84 -8.55 -13.36
CA GLY A 43 8.26 -9.91 -13.73
C GLY A 43 7.81 -11.02 -12.78
N VAL A 44 6.98 -10.74 -11.77
CA VAL A 44 6.39 -11.78 -10.91
C VAL A 44 5.33 -12.55 -11.70
N PRO A 45 5.31 -13.89 -11.68
CA PRO A 45 4.29 -14.67 -12.38
C PRO A 45 2.88 -14.32 -11.87
N MET A 46 1.95 -13.98 -12.79
CA MET A 46 0.63 -13.44 -12.47
C MET A 46 -0.19 -14.37 -11.55
N THR A 47 -0.25 -15.66 -11.87
CA THR A 47 -1.00 -16.66 -11.10
C THR A 47 -0.47 -16.83 -9.67
N ALA A 48 0.86 -16.84 -9.54
CA ALA A 48 1.54 -16.90 -8.25
C ALA A 48 1.34 -15.60 -7.44
N ALA A 49 1.38 -14.46 -8.11
CA ALA A 49 1.12 -13.16 -7.46
C ALA A 49 -0.32 -13.08 -6.90
N VAL A 50 -1.34 -13.61 -7.62
CA VAL A 50 -2.71 -13.71 -7.10
C VAL A 50 -2.76 -14.62 -5.88
N THR A 51 -2.14 -15.80 -5.95
CA THR A 51 -2.10 -16.75 -4.82
C THR A 51 -1.40 -16.11 -3.62
N ALA A 52 -0.22 -15.51 -3.83
CA ALA A 52 0.55 -14.85 -2.78
C ALA A 52 -0.22 -13.70 -2.12
N THR A 53 -0.89 -12.87 -2.92
CA THR A 53 -1.72 -11.75 -2.44
C THR A 53 -2.85 -12.25 -1.56
N CYS A 54 -3.62 -13.23 -2.05
CA CYS A 54 -4.79 -13.76 -1.32
C CYS A 54 -4.38 -14.51 -0.05
N ILE A 55 -3.40 -15.40 -0.15
CA ILE A 55 -2.92 -16.21 0.98
C ILE A 55 -2.24 -15.33 2.02
N GLY A 56 -1.35 -14.43 1.59
CA GLY A 56 -0.66 -13.50 2.47
C GLY A 56 -1.64 -12.58 3.20
N ALA A 57 -2.54 -11.90 2.47
CA ALA A 57 -3.58 -11.07 3.06
C ALA A 57 -4.48 -11.88 4.01
N GLY A 58 -4.92 -13.06 3.59
CA GLY A 58 -5.80 -13.92 4.40
C GLY A 58 -5.17 -14.35 5.71
N ILE A 59 -3.95 -14.91 5.67
CA ILE A 59 -3.24 -15.38 6.88
C ILE A 59 -2.92 -14.21 7.81
N MET A 60 -2.39 -13.10 7.30
CA MET A 60 -1.98 -11.97 8.14
C MET A 60 -3.18 -11.22 8.70
N THR A 61 -4.30 -11.12 7.97
CA THR A 61 -5.55 -10.56 8.49
C THR A 61 -6.16 -11.44 9.60
N ILE A 62 -6.10 -12.76 9.46
CA ILE A 62 -6.52 -13.69 10.52
C ILE A 62 -5.61 -13.54 11.74
N ALA A 63 -4.29 -13.47 11.55
CA ALA A 63 -3.33 -13.24 12.63
C ALA A 63 -3.60 -11.90 13.34
N MET A 64 -3.90 -10.84 12.59
CA MET A 64 -4.29 -9.54 13.13
C MET A 64 -5.53 -9.67 14.02
N GLY A 65 -6.53 -10.41 13.55
CA GLY A 65 -7.76 -10.65 14.31
C GLY A 65 -7.51 -11.38 15.64
N PHE A 66 -6.63 -12.37 15.66
CA PHE A 66 -6.32 -13.13 16.90
C PHE A 66 -5.39 -12.37 17.83
N ILE A 67 -4.38 -11.68 17.33
CA ILE A 67 -3.32 -11.08 18.15
C ILE A 67 -3.72 -9.70 18.66
N SER A 68 -4.25 -8.82 17.78
CA SER A 68 -4.68 -7.49 18.18
C SER A 68 -6.12 -7.44 18.71
N ASN A 69 -6.93 -8.42 18.34
CA ASN A 69 -8.37 -8.44 18.60
C ASN A 69 -9.07 -7.11 18.21
N ARG A 70 -8.65 -6.51 17.10
CA ARG A 70 -9.19 -5.25 16.54
C ARG A 70 -9.68 -5.49 15.11
N PRO A 71 -10.64 -4.70 14.59
CA PRO A 71 -11.22 -4.88 13.26
C PRO A 71 -10.31 -4.30 12.16
N LEU A 72 -9.08 -4.78 12.08
CA LEU A 72 -8.06 -4.38 11.11
C LEU A 72 -7.75 -5.52 10.16
N ALA A 73 -7.72 -5.25 8.87
CA ALA A 73 -7.32 -6.19 7.85
C ALA A 73 -5.99 -5.75 7.21
N CYS A 74 -5.23 -6.73 6.74
CA CYS A 74 -3.92 -6.54 6.12
C CYS A 74 -3.95 -7.04 4.69
N ALA A 75 -3.31 -6.31 3.79
CA ALA A 75 -3.05 -6.74 2.42
C ALA A 75 -1.81 -6.03 1.87
N SER A 76 -1.43 -6.34 0.63
CA SER A 76 -0.23 -5.78 0.01
C SER A 76 -0.36 -4.27 -0.23
N GLY A 77 0.56 -3.49 0.32
CA GLY A 77 0.56 -2.02 0.24
C GLY A 77 0.85 -1.51 -1.16
N MET A 78 -0.12 -0.82 -1.79
CA MET A 78 -0.03 -0.41 -3.20
C MET A 78 1.17 0.49 -3.51
N GLY A 79 1.55 1.37 -2.59
CA GLY A 79 2.70 2.22 -2.75
C GLY A 79 4.00 1.44 -2.85
N ILE A 80 4.19 0.51 -1.93
CA ILE A 80 5.38 -0.35 -1.87
C ILE A 80 5.41 -1.29 -3.09
N ASN A 81 4.26 -1.84 -3.51
CA ASN A 81 4.17 -2.69 -4.70
C ASN A 81 4.65 -1.98 -5.96
N SER A 82 4.31 -0.69 -6.07
CA SER A 82 4.74 0.15 -7.19
C SER A 82 6.25 0.38 -7.18
N ILE A 83 6.87 0.54 -6.00
CA ILE A 83 8.33 0.61 -5.88
C ILE A 83 8.96 -0.70 -6.30
N VAL A 84 8.44 -1.84 -5.83
CA VAL A 84 8.94 -3.17 -6.19
C VAL A 84 8.90 -3.34 -7.72
N ALA A 85 7.76 -3.11 -8.35
CA ALA A 85 7.57 -3.38 -9.77
C ALA A 85 8.30 -2.39 -10.67
N TYR A 86 8.14 -1.09 -10.42
CA TYR A 86 8.59 -0.07 -11.37
C TYR A 86 9.97 0.49 -11.03
N THR A 87 10.33 0.60 -9.74
CA THR A 87 11.64 1.12 -9.34
C THR A 87 12.66 -0.01 -9.24
N LEU A 88 12.45 -0.99 -8.36
CA LEU A 88 13.45 -2.03 -8.11
C LEU A 88 13.59 -2.97 -9.32
N CYS A 89 12.50 -3.51 -9.84
CA CYS A 89 12.55 -4.42 -10.99
C CYS A 89 12.68 -3.65 -12.31
N GLY A 90 11.92 -2.57 -12.51
CA GLY A 90 11.89 -1.81 -13.75
C GLY A 90 13.14 -0.94 -13.95
N ALA A 91 13.30 0.13 -13.18
CA ALA A 91 14.37 1.11 -13.38
C ALA A 91 15.77 0.59 -12.99
N MET A 92 15.87 -0.18 -11.88
CA MET A 92 17.14 -0.74 -11.42
C MET A 92 17.48 -2.11 -12.04
N GLY A 93 16.52 -2.75 -12.74
CA GLY A 93 16.74 -4.04 -13.39
C GLY A 93 16.99 -5.20 -12.43
N LEU A 94 16.56 -5.10 -11.17
CA LEU A 94 16.68 -6.19 -10.20
C LEU A 94 15.69 -7.31 -10.51
N GLY A 95 16.07 -8.56 -10.25
CA GLY A 95 15.12 -9.65 -10.24
C GLY A 95 14.07 -9.46 -9.13
N TRP A 96 12.86 -9.91 -9.39
CA TRP A 96 11.78 -9.80 -8.42
C TRP A 96 12.09 -10.54 -7.09
N GLN A 97 12.93 -11.57 -7.13
CA GLN A 97 13.41 -12.29 -5.94
C GLN A 97 14.21 -11.37 -5.01
N THR A 98 15.13 -10.60 -5.57
CA THR A 98 15.90 -9.59 -4.83
C THR A 98 14.99 -8.47 -4.30
N ALA A 99 14.01 -8.02 -5.08
CA ALA A 99 13.06 -7.01 -4.64
C ALA A 99 12.21 -7.51 -3.45
N MET A 100 11.73 -8.76 -3.48
CA MET A 100 11.04 -9.39 -2.35
C MET A 100 11.94 -9.58 -1.13
N ALA A 101 13.24 -9.79 -1.35
CA ALA A 101 14.21 -9.87 -0.26
C ALA A 101 14.41 -8.51 0.44
N ILE A 102 14.37 -7.41 -0.29
CA ILE A 102 14.40 -6.06 0.29
C ILE A 102 13.17 -5.85 1.19
N ILE A 103 11.98 -6.27 0.75
CA ILE A 103 10.75 -6.25 1.55
C ILE A 103 10.89 -7.10 2.82
N PHE A 104 11.45 -8.31 2.70
CA PHE A 104 11.69 -9.17 3.86
C PHE A 104 12.63 -8.51 4.88
N VAL A 105 13.74 -7.91 4.41
CA VAL A 105 14.71 -7.21 5.26
C VAL A 105 14.07 -6.00 5.93
N GLU A 106 13.28 -5.23 5.19
CA GLU A 106 12.48 -4.11 5.70
C GLU A 106 11.56 -4.56 6.82
N GLY A 107 10.72 -5.57 6.60
CA GLY A 107 9.78 -6.07 7.60
C GLY A 107 10.46 -6.58 8.88
N ILE A 108 11.61 -7.26 8.75
CA ILE A 108 12.42 -7.68 9.91
C ILE A 108 13.00 -6.46 10.64
N ALA A 109 13.46 -5.44 9.92
CA ALA A 109 13.97 -4.21 10.53
C ALA A 109 12.86 -3.49 11.31
N ILE A 110 11.64 -3.38 10.74
CA ILE A 110 10.48 -2.81 11.43
C ILE A 110 10.16 -3.60 12.71
N LEU A 111 10.11 -4.93 12.61
CA LEU A 111 9.83 -5.79 13.75
C LEU A 111 10.82 -5.56 14.89
N LEU A 112 12.12 -5.49 14.58
CA LEU A 112 13.15 -5.22 15.58
C LEU A 112 12.94 -3.85 16.24
N LEU A 113 12.62 -2.81 15.46
CA LEU A 113 12.36 -1.46 15.99
C LEU A 113 11.13 -1.41 16.88
N VAL A 114 10.06 -2.16 16.54
CA VAL A 114 8.86 -2.28 17.37
C VAL A 114 9.17 -2.98 18.70
N LEU A 115 9.94 -4.08 18.65
CA LEU A 115 10.32 -4.83 19.85
C LEU A 115 11.22 -4.03 20.79
N CYS A 116 12.12 -3.19 20.22
CA CYS A 116 13.00 -2.30 21.00
C CYS A 116 12.30 -1.00 21.46
N GLY A 117 11.05 -0.74 21.05
CA GLY A 117 10.33 0.50 21.40
C GLY A 117 10.87 1.75 20.68
N LEU A 118 11.73 1.60 19.67
CA LEU A 118 12.31 2.72 18.92
C LEU A 118 11.38 3.26 17.84
N ARG A 119 10.35 2.53 17.44
CA ARG A 119 9.40 2.95 16.40
C ARG A 119 8.74 4.29 16.74
N GLU A 120 8.29 4.47 17.98
CA GLU A 120 7.67 5.72 18.45
C GLU A 120 8.66 6.90 18.37
N ALA A 121 9.92 6.68 18.75
CA ALA A 121 10.95 7.73 18.70
C ALA A 121 11.27 8.17 17.27
N ILE A 122 11.28 7.25 16.30
CA ILE A 122 11.48 7.56 14.88
C ILE A 122 10.29 8.35 14.35
N MET A 123 9.08 7.91 14.68
CA MET A 123 7.85 8.61 14.27
C MET A 123 7.81 10.04 14.78
N ASP A 124 8.17 10.22 16.03
CA ASP A 124 8.20 11.55 16.63
C ASP A 124 9.27 12.46 15.99
N ALA A 125 10.32 11.91 15.39
CA ALA A 125 11.39 12.68 14.77
C ALA A 125 10.97 13.39 13.47
N ILE A 126 9.97 12.87 12.76
CA ILE A 126 9.53 13.42 11.48
C ILE A 126 8.32 14.33 11.72
N PRO A 127 8.34 15.60 11.24
CA PRO A 127 7.21 16.50 11.34
C PRO A 127 5.92 15.93 10.75
N VAL A 128 4.80 16.23 11.39
CA VAL A 128 3.48 15.72 10.98
C VAL A 128 3.12 16.11 9.55
N SER A 129 3.44 17.34 9.16
CA SER A 129 3.23 17.85 7.80
C SER A 129 3.95 17.02 6.73
N LEU A 130 5.20 16.59 6.99
CA LEU A 130 5.94 15.75 6.05
C LEU A 130 5.31 14.36 5.93
N ARG A 131 4.73 13.83 7.00
CA ARG A 131 4.01 12.54 6.97
C ARG A 131 2.77 12.63 6.07
N HIS A 132 1.97 13.69 6.22
CA HIS A 132 0.85 13.97 5.31
C HIS A 132 1.34 14.15 3.85
N GLY A 133 2.47 14.83 3.66
CA GLY A 133 3.09 14.97 2.34
C GLY A 133 3.46 13.64 1.68
N ILE A 134 3.96 12.67 2.47
CA ILE A 134 4.26 11.32 1.97
C ILE A 134 2.97 10.62 1.53
N SER A 135 1.92 10.65 2.34
CA SER A 135 0.62 10.06 2.01
C SER A 135 0.02 10.66 0.74
N ILE A 136 -0.04 12.00 0.65
CA ILE A 136 -0.56 12.72 -0.52
C ILE A 136 0.27 12.41 -1.78
N GLY A 137 1.61 12.48 -1.68
CA GLY A 137 2.50 12.21 -2.80
C GLY A 137 2.37 10.78 -3.32
N LEU A 138 2.19 9.82 -2.40
CA LEU A 138 1.91 8.43 -2.72
C LEU A 138 0.55 8.29 -3.41
N GLY A 139 -0.48 8.96 -2.92
CA GLY A 139 -1.81 8.97 -3.55
C GLY A 139 -1.77 9.49 -4.98
N LEU A 140 -1.06 10.60 -5.24
CA LEU A 140 -0.85 11.13 -6.59
C LEU A 140 -0.08 10.17 -7.49
N PHE A 141 0.92 9.48 -6.93
CA PHE A 141 1.70 8.49 -7.67
C PHE A 141 0.84 7.28 -8.09
N ILE A 142 0.03 6.75 -7.18
CA ILE A 142 -0.91 5.66 -7.47
C ILE A 142 -1.93 6.11 -8.54
N ALA A 143 -2.48 7.31 -8.42
CA ALA A 143 -3.40 7.86 -9.42
C ALA A 143 -2.73 8.01 -10.80
N MET A 144 -1.48 8.48 -10.83
CA MET A 144 -0.70 8.60 -12.08
C MET A 144 -0.48 7.23 -12.75
N ILE A 145 -0.16 6.19 -11.96
CA ILE A 145 -0.06 4.82 -12.47
C ILE A 145 -1.40 4.39 -13.07
N GLY A 146 -2.50 4.58 -12.36
CA GLY A 146 -3.83 4.25 -12.84
C GLY A 146 -4.17 4.95 -14.15
N LEU A 147 -3.91 6.26 -14.26
CA LEU A 147 -4.15 7.03 -15.48
C LEU A 147 -3.28 6.56 -16.66
N LYS A 148 -2.02 6.18 -16.41
CA LYS A 148 -1.11 5.61 -17.40
C LYS A 148 -1.61 4.25 -17.90
N ASP A 149 -1.96 3.35 -16.97
CA ASP A 149 -2.42 2.00 -17.29
C ASP A 149 -3.78 2.01 -17.98
N GLY A 150 -4.62 3.01 -17.67
CA GLY A 150 -5.89 3.28 -18.38
C GLY A 150 -5.74 4.00 -19.72
N GLY A 151 -4.51 4.31 -20.14
CA GLY A 151 -4.27 5.03 -21.40
C GLY A 151 -4.79 6.48 -21.41
N ILE A 152 -5.20 7.01 -20.24
CA ILE A 152 -5.68 8.41 -20.11
C ILE A 152 -4.51 9.38 -20.27
N ILE A 153 -3.36 9.05 -19.67
CA ILE A 153 -2.11 9.78 -19.91
C ILE A 153 -1.11 8.85 -20.62
N VAL A 154 -0.38 9.42 -21.58
CA VAL A 154 0.62 8.70 -22.36
C VAL A 154 1.92 9.50 -22.40
N ALA A 155 3.04 8.82 -22.65
CA ALA A 155 4.34 9.47 -22.82
C ALA A 155 4.32 10.40 -24.02
N ASN A 156 4.97 11.56 -23.90
CA ASN A 156 5.14 12.55 -24.96
C ASN A 156 6.55 13.13 -24.86
N GLU A 157 7.29 13.09 -25.96
CA GLU A 157 8.70 13.54 -25.99
C GLU A 157 8.86 15.03 -25.68
N ALA A 158 7.87 15.87 -26.03
CA ALA A 158 7.96 17.33 -25.83
C ALA A 158 7.51 17.77 -24.43
N THR A 159 6.50 17.10 -23.87
CA THR A 159 5.84 17.53 -22.61
C THR A 159 5.93 16.50 -21.50
N MET A 160 6.69 15.41 -21.69
CA MET A 160 6.79 14.20 -20.86
C MET A 160 5.50 13.39 -20.86
N VAL A 161 4.34 14.00 -20.64
CA VAL A 161 3.02 13.37 -20.64
C VAL A 161 2.03 14.20 -21.45
N SER A 162 1.06 13.51 -22.06
CA SER A 162 -0.07 14.13 -22.78
C SER A 162 -1.33 13.28 -22.59
N LEU A 163 -2.48 13.83 -22.97
CA LEU A 163 -3.73 13.07 -23.02
C LEU A 163 -3.64 11.99 -24.09
N GLY A 164 -4.07 10.78 -23.76
CA GLY A 164 -4.19 9.66 -24.69
C GLY A 164 -5.28 9.88 -25.75
N SER A 165 -5.35 8.98 -26.72
CA SER A 165 -6.38 9.05 -27.76
C SER A 165 -7.72 8.57 -27.24
N VAL A 166 -8.75 9.40 -27.31
CA VAL A 166 -10.12 9.06 -26.87
C VAL A 166 -10.77 7.96 -27.72
N THR A 167 -10.20 7.62 -28.87
CA THR A 167 -10.67 6.53 -29.72
C THR A 167 -9.97 5.21 -29.43
N ASP A 168 -8.94 5.22 -28.57
CA ASP A 168 -8.23 4.01 -28.18
C ASP A 168 -9.12 3.16 -27.25
N PRO A 169 -9.32 1.87 -27.54
CA PRO A 169 -10.07 0.97 -26.65
C PRO A 169 -9.57 0.95 -25.20
N VAL A 170 -8.24 1.06 -24.99
CA VAL A 170 -7.63 1.10 -23.63
C VAL A 170 -8.09 2.35 -22.90
N PHE A 171 -8.05 3.52 -23.57
CA PHE A 171 -8.56 4.78 -23.03
C PHE A 171 -10.04 4.69 -22.64
N LEU A 172 -10.87 4.10 -23.51
CA LEU A 172 -12.31 3.94 -23.25
C LEU A 172 -12.56 3.05 -22.03
N VAL A 173 -11.86 1.92 -21.89
CA VAL A 173 -11.98 1.04 -20.71
C VAL A 173 -11.52 1.76 -19.45
N GLY A 174 -10.40 2.49 -19.48
CA GLY A 174 -9.91 3.29 -18.37
C GLY A 174 -10.92 4.36 -17.95
N LEU A 175 -11.51 5.08 -18.90
CA LEU A 175 -12.54 6.09 -18.64
C LEU A 175 -13.79 5.47 -18.02
N ILE A 176 -14.26 4.34 -18.57
CA ILE A 176 -15.40 3.58 -18.01
C ILE A 176 -15.11 3.17 -16.58
N SER A 177 -13.90 2.69 -16.30
CA SER A 177 -13.47 2.30 -14.94
C SER A 177 -13.56 3.46 -13.96
N ILE A 178 -13.04 4.64 -14.33
CA ILE A 178 -13.10 5.85 -13.50
C ILE A 178 -14.56 6.24 -13.24
N VAL A 179 -15.36 6.37 -14.30
CA VAL A 179 -16.77 6.82 -14.20
C VAL A 179 -17.59 5.85 -13.36
N ALA A 180 -17.47 4.53 -13.61
CA ALA A 180 -18.18 3.51 -12.83
C ALA A 180 -17.77 3.56 -11.36
N THR A 181 -16.48 3.64 -11.04
CA THR A 181 -15.99 3.71 -9.67
C THR A 181 -16.51 4.95 -8.95
N VAL A 182 -16.45 6.13 -9.58
CA VAL A 182 -16.91 7.38 -8.99
C VAL A 182 -18.44 7.36 -8.74
N ILE A 183 -19.21 6.89 -9.72
CA ILE A 183 -20.70 6.77 -9.55
C ILE A 183 -21.03 5.82 -8.40
N LEU A 184 -20.45 4.63 -8.39
CA LEU A 184 -20.73 3.64 -7.35
C LEU A 184 -20.30 4.12 -5.96
N SER A 185 -19.16 4.81 -5.87
CA SER A 185 -18.69 5.38 -4.61
C SER A 185 -19.58 6.52 -4.13
N SER A 186 -20.03 7.40 -5.03
CA SER A 186 -20.96 8.49 -4.68
C SER A 186 -22.34 7.98 -4.22
N MET A 187 -22.74 6.79 -4.67
CA MET A 187 -23.94 6.08 -4.22
C MET A 187 -23.73 5.26 -2.95
N ASN A 188 -22.54 5.32 -2.33
CA ASN A 188 -22.14 4.53 -1.16
C ASN A 188 -22.31 3.00 -1.35
N VAL A 189 -22.08 2.50 -2.57
CA VAL A 189 -22.13 1.06 -2.85
C VAL A 189 -20.93 0.38 -2.19
N LYS A 190 -21.17 -0.62 -1.33
CA LYS A 190 -20.11 -1.41 -0.70
C LYS A 190 -19.30 -2.15 -1.78
N GLY A 191 -17.97 -2.01 -1.74
CA GLY A 191 -17.10 -2.59 -2.75
C GLY A 191 -17.11 -1.84 -4.10
N ALA A 192 -17.42 -0.54 -4.11
CA ALA A 192 -17.50 0.28 -5.32
C ALA A 192 -16.27 0.14 -6.23
N LEU A 193 -15.06 0.06 -5.66
CA LEU A 193 -13.82 -0.10 -6.41
C LEU A 193 -13.79 -1.43 -7.16
N LEU A 194 -14.14 -2.53 -6.47
CA LEU A 194 -14.23 -3.85 -7.11
C LEU A 194 -15.29 -3.88 -8.22
N TRP A 195 -16.48 -3.35 -7.95
CA TRP A 195 -17.55 -3.30 -8.95
C TRP A 195 -17.17 -2.43 -10.15
N GLY A 196 -16.44 -1.32 -9.93
CA GLY A 196 -15.89 -0.49 -11.00
C GLY A 196 -14.96 -1.30 -11.93
N ILE A 197 -14.07 -2.10 -11.35
CA ILE A 197 -13.19 -3.01 -12.08
C ILE A 197 -14.01 -4.06 -12.87
N VAL A 198 -14.99 -4.69 -12.23
CA VAL A 198 -15.83 -5.73 -12.87
C VAL A 198 -16.60 -5.15 -14.06
N ILE A 199 -17.23 -3.98 -13.91
CA ILE A 199 -17.98 -3.31 -14.99
C ILE A 199 -17.04 -2.97 -16.14
N ALA A 200 -15.88 -2.36 -15.86
CA ALA A 200 -14.89 -2.02 -16.88
C ALA A 200 -14.34 -3.26 -17.60
N SER A 201 -14.13 -4.36 -16.85
CA SER A 201 -13.65 -5.62 -17.42
C SER A 201 -14.68 -6.24 -18.36
N ILE A 202 -15.96 -6.30 -17.96
CA ILE A 202 -17.05 -6.85 -18.80
C ILE A 202 -17.19 -6.03 -20.07
N LEU A 203 -17.19 -4.71 -19.97
CA LEU A 203 -17.28 -3.82 -21.14
C LEU A 203 -15.98 -3.81 -21.96
N GLY A 204 -14.85 -4.15 -21.38
CA GLY A 204 -13.57 -4.31 -22.05
C GLY A 204 -13.46 -5.57 -22.93
N ILE A 205 -14.28 -6.60 -22.69
CA ILE A 205 -14.29 -7.83 -23.51
C ILE A 205 -14.65 -7.53 -24.98
N PRO A 206 -15.79 -6.89 -25.30
CA PRO A 206 -16.13 -6.57 -26.68
C PRO A 206 -15.19 -5.55 -27.32
N LEU A 207 -14.46 -4.75 -26.54
CA LEU A 207 -13.44 -3.81 -27.00
C LEU A 207 -12.07 -4.49 -27.25
N GLY A 208 -11.92 -5.78 -26.94
CA GLY A 208 -10.67 -6.53 -27.14
C GLY A 208 -9.56 -6.18 -26.14
N VAL A 209 -9.87 -5.44 -25.06
CA VAL A 209 -8.90 -5.02 -24.02
C VAL A 209 -8.82 -6.05 -22.88
N THR A 210 -9.94 -6.68 -22.57
CA THR A 210 -10.04 -7.68 -21.50
C THR A 210 -10.27 -9.06 -22.11
N ALA A 211 -9.46 -10.04 -21.68
CA ALA A 211 -9.64 -11.42 -22.13
C ALA A 211 -10.85 -12.07 -21.45
N ALA A 212 -11.56 -12.95 -22.15
CA ALA A 212 -12.58 -13.79 -21.53
C ALA A 212 -11.92 -14.89 -20.68
N PRO A 213 -12.43 -15.18 -19.47
CA PRO A 213 -11.85 -16.21 -18.61
C PRO A 213 -11.99 -17.61 -19.24
N SER A 214 -10.92 -18.37 -19.22
CA SER A 214 -10.89 -19.76 -19.71
C SER A 214 -11.43 -20.76 -18.70
N SER A 215 -11.38 -20.43 -17.41
CA SER A 215 -11.87 -21.23 -16.29
C SER A 215 -12.26 -20.33 -15.12
N ILE A 216 -13.05 -20.86 -14.19
CA ILE A 216 -13.47 -20.11 -12.99
C ILE A 216 -12.53 -20.35 -11.82
N VAL A 217 -12.03 -21.56 -11.68
CA VAL A 217 -11.20 -22.01 -10.56
C VAL A 217 -9.93 -22.67 -11.08
N ALA A 218 -8.81 -22.44 -10.40
CA ALA A 218 -7.55 -23.12 -10.64
C ALA A 218 -6.89 -23.53 -9.30
N PRO A 219 -5.95 -24.50 -9.35
CA PRO A 219 -5.10 -24.80 -8.21
C PRO A 219 -4.23 -23.59 -7.83
N LEU A 220 -3.84 -23.53 -6.56
CA LEU A 220 -2.98 -22.48 -6.05
C LEU A 220 -1.56 -22.62 -6.61
N ASP A 221 -0.95 -21.50 -6.99
CA ASP A 221 0.43 -21.42 -7.49
C ASP A 221 1.34 -20.80 -6.43
N PHE A 222 2.21 -21.61 -5.84
CA PHE A 222 3.16 -21.19 -4.80
C PHE A 222 4.58 -20.94 -5.34
N SER A 223 4.76 -20.73 -6.64
CA SER A 223 6.08 -20.57 -7.24
C SER A 223 6.85 -19.32 -6.75
N THR A 224 6.17 -18.36 -6.12
CA THR A 224 6.79 -17.19 -5.47
C THR A 224 7.10 -17.40 -4.00
N PHE A 225 6.65 -18.50 -3.39
CA PHE A 225 6.86 -18.73 -1.96
C PHE A 225 8.35 -18.95 -1.66
N GLY A 226 8.88 -18.23 -0.67
CA GLY A 226 10.31 -18.26 -0.35
C GLY A 226 11.17 -17.35 -1.24
N ALA A 227 10.57 -16.44 -1.98
CA ALA A 227 11.23 -15.50 -2.90
C ALA A 227 12.54 -14.88 -2.37
N PRO A 228 12.64 -14.38 -1.13
CA PRO A 228 13.87 -13.80 -0.59
C PRO A 228 15.08 -14.76 -0.57
N PHE A 229 14.81 -16.06 -0.51
CA PHE A 229 15.81 -17.13 -0.41
C PHE A 229 16.09 -17.80 -1.75
N MET A 230 15.40 -17.38 -2.81
CA MET A 230 15.67 -17.82 -4.18
C MET A 230 16.88 -17.08 -4.77
N ALA A 231 17.59 -17.73 -5.67
CA ALA A 231 18.63 -17.09 -6.44
C ALA A 231 18.04 -16.20 -7.54
N ASP A 232 18.62 -15.03 -7.73
CA ASP A 232 18.35 -14.12 -8.84
C ASP A 232 19.07 -14.61 -10.12
N ALA A 233 18.91 -13.91 -11.22
CA ALA A 233 19.50 -14.24 -12.52
C ALA A 233 21.04 -14.34 -12.50
N ASP A 234 21.68 -13.67 -11.55
CA ASP A 234 23.13 -13.72 -11.31
C ASP A 234 23.59 -14.89 -10.40
N GLY A 235 22.65 -15.76 -9.98
CA GLY A 235 22.92 -16.92 -9.13
C GLY A 235 23.09 -16.59 -7.64
N VAL A 236 22.93 -15.33 -7.23
CA VAL A 236 23.04 -14.90 -5.83
C VAL A 236 21.65 -14.91 -5.18
N MET A 237 21.56 -15.39 -3.94
CA MET A 237 20.32 -15.34 -3.18
C MET A 237 19.87 -13.90 -2.95
N GLY A 238 18.59 -13.60 -3.15
CA GLY A 238 18.04 -12.25 -3.01
C GLY A 238 18.36 -11.61 -1.66
N VAL A 239 18.22 -12.33 -0.55
CA VAL A 239 18.51 -11.82 0.80
C VAL A 239 19.98 -11.47 1.01
N VAL A 240 20.90 -12.24 0.43
CA VAL A 240 22.35 -11.94 0.50
C VAL A 240 22.63 -10.66 -0.25
N LYS A 241 22.10 -10.52 -1.46
CA LYS A 241 22.26 -9.32 -2.29
C LYS A 241 21.65 -8.08 -1.61
N ALA A 242 20.46 -8.19 -1.02
CA ALA A 242 19.82 -7.12 -0.27
C ALA A 242 20.67 -6.63 0.91
N LEU A 243 21.28 -7.54 1.67
CA LEU A 243 22.08 -7.20 2.85
C LEU A 243 23.50 -6.72 2.54
N THR A 244 24.08 -7.14 1.41
CA THR A 244 25.47 -6.81 1.06
C THR A 244 25.61 -5.57 0.17
N THR A 245 24.51 -5.07 -0.40
CA THR A 245 24.51 -3.90 -1.29
C THR A 245 24.02 -2.66 -0.54
N PRO A 246 24.89 -1.67 -0.21
CA PRO A 246 24.48 -0.50 0.60
C PRO A 246 23.31 0.29 0.01
N ALA A 247 23.25 0.43 -1.32
CA ALA A 247 22.12 1.11 -1.97
C ALA A 247 20.77 0.41 -1.70
N LEU A 248 20.73 -0.93 -1.66
CA LEU A 248 19.51 -1.68 -1.38
C LEU A 248 19.07 -1.56 0.08
N LEU A 249 20.02 -1.42 1.01
CA LEU A 249 19.70 -1.12 2.42
C LEU A 249 19.08 0.27 2.59
N LEU A 250 19.52 1.26 1.80
CA LEU A 250 18.88 2.58 1.78
C LEU A 250 17.46 2.52 1.21
N PHE A 251 17.21 1.69 0.20
CA PHE A 251 15.86 1.42 -0.28
C PHE A 251 15.01 0.75 0.79
N ALA A 252 15.51 -0.29 1.46
CA ALA A 252 14.81 -0.93 2.57
C ALA A 252 14.45 0.08 3.68
N PHE A 253 15.36 1.00 4.01
CA PHE A 253 15.09 2.09 4.97
C PHE A 253 13.98 3.04 4.48
N SER A 254 13.99 3.41 3.20
CA SER A 254 12.94 4.27 2.63
C SER A 254 11.56 3.60 2.62
N LEU A 255 11.52 2.31 2.27
CA LEU A 255 10.28 1.50 2.33
C LEU A 255 9.77 1.40 3.76
N MET A 256 10.67 1.13 4.71
CA MET A 256 10.37 1.08 6.14
C MET A 256 9.72 2.40 6.62
N MET A 257 10.23 3.55 6.18
CA MET A 257 9.63 4.85 6.53
C MET A 257 8.22 4.98 5.95
N SER A 258 8.01 4.60 4.69
CA SER A 258 6.70 4.64 4.06
C SER A 258 5.69 3.74 4.79
N ASP A 259 6.07 2.50 5.09
CA ASP A 259 5.23 1.53 5.78
C ASP A 259 4.84 1.98 7.20
N PHE A 260 5.80 2.60 7.91
CA PHE A 260 5.55 3.15 9.24
C PHE A 260 4.40 4.16 9.27
N PHE A 261 4.40 5.09 8.30
CA PHE A 261 3.38 6.14 8.27
C PHE A 261 2.04 5.62 7.78
N ASP A 262 2.04 4.73 6.81
CA ASP A 262 0.84 4.09 6.30
C ASP A 262 0.10 3.32 7.42
N THR A 263 0.82 2.47 8.15
CA THR A 263 0.26 1.70 9.29
C THR A 263 -0.32 2.61 10.37
N MET A 264 0.38 3.69 10.73
CA MET A 264 -0.10 4.57 11.81
C MET A 264 -1.32 5.38 11.37
N GLY A 265 -1.33 5.89 10.14
CA GLY A 265 -2.48 6.58 9.58
C GLY A 265 -3.71 5.66 9.54
N THR A 266 -3.51 4.45 9.04
CA THR A 266 -4.54 3.40 8.99
C THR A 266 -5.06 3.03 10.37
N ALA A 267 -4.17 2.72 11.32
CA ALA A 267 -4.56 2.35 12.67
C ALA A 267 -5.37 3.47 13.36
N MET A 268 -4.97 4.73 13.16
CA MET A 268 -5.69 5.89 13.69
C MET A 268 -7.08 6.03 13.07
N ALA A 269 -7.19 5.92 11.74
CA ALA A 269 -8.46 6.04 11.02
C ALA A 269 -9.44 4.93 11.45
N VAL A 270 -8.97 3.68 11.54
CA VAL A 270 -9.79 2.55 11.97
C VAL A 270 -10.15 2.64 13.45
N ALA A 271 -9.22 3.11 14.31
CA ALA A 271 -9.49 3.29 15.73
C ALA A 271 -10.57 4.34 15.98
N LYS A 272 -10.56 5.41 15.20
CA LYS A 272 -11.60 6.45 15.26
C LYS A 272 -12.99 5.91 14.88
N GLN A 273 -13.07 5.06 13.87
CA GLN A 273 -14.35 4.44 13.44
C GLN A 273 -14.77 3.27 14.33
N GLY A 274 -13.80 2.59 14.92
CA GLY A 274 -14.01 1.40 15.75
C GLY A 274 -14.15 1.67 17.25
N ASP A 275 -14.16 2.96 17.66
CA ASP A 275 -14.28 3.39 19.05
C ASP A 275 -13.21 2.78 19.98
N PHE A 276 -11.93 2.76 19.54
CA PHE A 276 -10.80 2.34 20.36
C PHE A 276 -9.65 3.36 20.36
N LEU A 277 -9.99 4.64 20.31
CA LEU A 277 -9.09 5.73 20.67
C LEU A 277 -9.22 6.04 22.17
N SER A 278 -8.09 6.25 22.83
CA SER A 278 -8.07 6.75 24.21
C SER A 278 -8.54 8.22 24.26
N ASP A 279 -8.85 8.72 25.45
CA ASP A 279 -9.20 10.13 25.67
C ASP A 279 -8.07 11.11 25.25
N GLU A 280 -6.83 10.64 25.19
CA GLU A 280 -5.66 11.38 24.71
C GLU A 280 -5.51 11.34 23.16
N GLY A 281 -6.44 10.71 22.43
CA GLY A 281 -6.37 10.53 20.97
C GLY A 281 -5.35 9.51 20.50
N LYS A 282 -4.89 8.59 21.36
CA LYS A 282 -3.97 7.51 21.01
C LYS A 282 -4.73 6.21 20.71
N VAL A 283 -4.22 5.41 19.80
CA VAL A 283 -4.77 4.09 19.52
C VAL A 283 -4.51 3.14 20.69
N GLU A 284 -5.58 2.61 21.28
CA GLU A 284 -5.47 1.62 22.35
C GLU A 284 -4.84 0.31 21.82
N ASP A 285 -4.00 -0.31 22.65
CA ASP A 285 -3.31 -1.57 22.31
C ASP A 285 -2.60 -1.53 20.95
N ILE A 286 -1.97 -0.41 20.61
CA ILE A 286 -1.27 -0.23 19.31
C ILE A 286 -0.14 -1.26 19.12
N LYS A 287 0.55 -1.68 20.16
CA LYS A 287 1.72 -2.57 20.09
C LYS A 287 1.43 -3.92 19.42
N PRO A 288 0.37 -4.67 19.78
CA PRO A 288 -0.02 -5.89 19.05
C PRO A 288 -0.28 -5.65 17.56
N ILE A 289 -0.93 -4.52 17.21
CA ILE A 289 -1.17 -4.15 15.81
C ILE A 289 0.16 -3.99 15.08
N LEU A 290 1.09 -3.23 15.65
CA LEU A 290 2.40 -2.95 15.07
C LEU A 290 3.28 -4.21 14.92
N ILE A 291 3.18 -5.15 15.87
CA ILE A 291 3.91 -6.42 15.77
C ILE A 291 3.38 -7.24 14.59
N VAL A 292 2.06 -7.40 14.48
CA VAL A 292 1.46 -8.19 13.39
C VAL A 292 1.75 -7.54 12.04
N ASP A 293 1.62 -6.23 11.94
CA ASP A 293 1.92 -5.46 10.74
C ASP A 293 3.38 -5.66 10.29
N SER A 294 4.34 -5.56 11.21
CA SER A 294 5.76 -5.79 10.90
C SER A 294 6.05 -7.22 10.44
N VAL A 295 5.42 -8.22 11.10
CA VAL A 295 5.51 -9.62 10.66
C VAL A 295 4.84 -9.80 9.30
N ALA A 296 3.73 -9.09 9.04
CA ALA A 296 3.01 -9.14 7.79
C ALA A 296 3.86 -8.58 6.63
N ALA A 297 4.59 -7.48 6.84
CA ALA A 297 5.53 -6.93 5.87
C ALA A 297 6.59 -7.97 5.48
N ALA A 298 7.26 -8.58 6.47
CA ALA A 298 8.25 -9.63 6.22
C ALA A 298 7.63 -10.86 5.54
N ALA A 299 6.46 -11.31 6.00
CA ALA A 299 5.73 -12.43 5.40
C ALA A 299 5.34 -12.15 3.95
N GLY A 300 4.95 -10.92 3.62
CA GLY A 300 4.64 -10.48 2.26
C GLY A 300 5.81 -10.71 1.30
N GLY A 301 7.04 -10.36 1.72
CA GLY A 301 8.25 -10.69 1.00
C GLY A 301 8.42 -12.20 0.79
N VAL A 302 8.19 -13.01 1.84
CA VAL A 302 8.31 -14.49 1.77
C VAL A 302 7.24 -15.10 0.85
N PHE A 303 6.00 -14.62 0.90
CA PHE A 303 4.94 -15.09 -0.01
C PHE A 303 5.17 -14.64 -1.46
N GLY A 304 5.93 -13.56 -1.68
CA GLY A 304 6.08 -12.93 -2.99
C GLY A 304 4.93 -11.98 -3.31
N ALA A 305 4.27 -11.44 -2.29
CA ALA A 305 3.15 -10.52 -2.40
C ALA A 305 3.53 -9.04 -2.22
N SER A 306 4.82 -8.72 -2.07
CA SER A 306 5.35 -7.43 -1.60
C SER A 306 4.99 -7.18 -0.12
N SER A 307 5.24 -5.98 0.43
CA SER A 307 4.94 -5.70 1.84
C SER A 307 3.44 -5.79 2.10
N ILE A 308 3.05 -6.59 3.09
CA ILE A 308 1.68 -6.68 3.57
C ILE A 308 1.56 -5.77 4.78
N THR A 309 0.67 -4.79 4.72
CA THR A 309 0.45 -3.79 5.76
C THR A 309 -1.04 -3.65 6.08
N THR A 310 -1.38 -2.91 7.14
CA THR A 310 -2.77 -2.62 7.50
C THR A 310 -3.44 -1.74 6.44
N PHE A 311 -4.73 -1.95 6.19
CA PHE A 311 -5.51 -1.26 5.17
C PHE A 311 -6.56 -0.32 5.77
N VAL A 312 -6.57 0.93 5.29
CA VAL A 312 -7.51 1.97 5.76
C VAL A 312 -8.97 1.64 5.46
N GLU A 313 -9.23 0.84 4.43
CA GLU A 313 -10.55 0.32 4.09
C GLU A 313 -11.18 -0.50 5.22
N SER A 314 -10.38 -0.98 6.16
CA SER A 314 -10.88 -1.61 7.40
C SER A 314 -11.80 -0.69 8.18
N ALA A 315 -11.65 0.64 8.03
CA ALA A 315 -12.54 1.63 8.62
C ALA A 315 -14.00 1.46 8.15
N SER A 316 -14.23 0.95 6.94
CA SER A 316 -15.58 0.69 6.42
C SER A 316 -16.30 -0.43 7.19
N GLY A 317 -15.57 -1.50 7.54
CA GLY A 317 -16.12 -2.55 8.40
C GLY A 317 -16.33 -2.08 9.84
N ALA A 318 -15.37 -1.29 10.36
CA ALA A 318 -15.52 -0.66 11.68
C ALA A 318 -16.76 0.28 11.74
N ALA A 319 -16.97 1.08 10.69
CA ALA A 319 -18.18 1.92 10.56
C ALA A 319 -19.48 1.09 10.45
N ASP A 320 -19.42 -0.12 9.89
CA ASP A 320 -20.55 -1.07 9.80
C ASP A 320 -20.80 -1.84 11.13
N GLY A 321 -20.08 -1.48 12.19
CA GLY A 321 -20.23 -2.01 13.54
C GLY A 321 -19.22 -3.07 13.95
N GLY A 322 -18.18 -3.33 13.16
CA GLY A 322 -17.06 -4.19 13.55
C GLY A 322 -16.27 -3.57 14.70
N ARG A 323 -16.01 -4.35 15.75
CA ARG A 323 -15.33 -3.88 16.97
C ARG A 323 -14.25 -4.84 17.45
N SER A 324 -14.19 -6.02 16.86
CA SER A 324 -13.31 -7.10 17.36
C SER A 324 -12.52 -7.75 16.23
N GLY A 325 -11.57 -8.61 16.62
CA GLY A 325 -10.82 -9.43 15.68
C GLY A 325 -11.64 -10.42 14.86
N LEU A 326 -12.90 -10.66 15.23
CA LEU A 326 -13.78 -11.54 14.45
C LEU A 326 -14.11 -10.92 13.07
N THR A 327 -14.22 -9.59 12.99
CA THR A 327 -14.32 -8.85 11.72
C THR A 327 -13.12 -9.15 10.82
N SER A 328 -11.90 -9.06 11.36
CA SER A 328 -10.66 -9.35 10.63
C SER A 328 -10.57 -10.81 10.20
N ILE A 329 -10.89 -11.76 11.09
CA ILE A 329 -10.88 -13.19 10.77
C ILE A 329 -11.85 -13.48 9.61
N THR A 330 -13.04 -12.87 9.63
CA THR A 330 -14.02 -13.03 8.55
C THR A 330 -13.48 -12.53 7.21
N ALA A 331 -12.89 -11.34 7.19
CA ALA A 331 -12.28 -10.79 5.98
C ALA A 331 -11.11 -11.68 5.50
N GLY A 332 -10.24 -12.14 6.42
CA GLY A 332 -9.12 -13.01 6.10
C GLY A 332 -9.55 -14.37 5.48
N VAL A 333 -10.59 -14.99 6.01
CA VAL A 333 -11.15 -16.23 5.43
C VAL A 333 -11.66 -15.99 4.00
N LEU A 334 -12.31 -14.86 3.75
CA LEU A 334 -12.79 -14.51 2.40
C LEU A 334 -11.61 -14.29 1.43
N PHE A 335 -10.49 -13.68 1.88
CA PHE A 335 -9.27 -13.60 1.07
C PHE A 335 -8.71 -14.98 0.74
N LEU A 336 -8.65 -15.92 1.69
CA LEU A 336 -8.20 -17.29 1.43
C LEU A 336 -9.08 -18.01 0.40
N LEU A 337 -10.39 -17.81 0.47
CA LEU A 337 -11.33 -18.37 -0.51
C LEU A 337 -11.15 -17.74 -1.89
N ALA A 338 -10.86 -16.45 -1.96
CA ALA A 338 -10.64 -15.72 -3.21
C ALA A 338 -9.43 -16.24 -4.00
N ALA A 339 -8.44 -16.85 -3.36
CA ALA A 339 -7.25 -17.39 -4.00
C ALA A 339 -7.56 -18.44 -5.09
N PHE A 340 -8.65 -19.20 -4.94
CA PHE A 340 -9.06 -20.21 -5.92
C PHE A 340 -9.61 -19.63 -7.23
N PHE A 341 -9.97 -18.34 -7.24
CA PHE A 341 -10.53 -17.65 -8.40
C PHE A 341 -9.46 -16.94 -9.25
N SER A 342 -8.20 -17.36 -9.14
CA SER A 342 -7.08 -16.78 -9.88
C SER A 342 -7.28 -16.67 -11.41
N PRO A 343 -7.96 -17.59 -12.12
CA PRO A 343 -8.19 -17.43 -13.56
C PRO A 343 -9.10 -16.25 -13.91
N LEU A 344 -10.12 -15.98 -13.09
CA LEU A 344 -10.98 -14.81 -13.27
C LEU A 344 -10.20 -13.51 -13.09
N ILE A 345 -9.34 -13.50 -12.08
CA ILE A 345 -8.53 -12.33 -11.73
C ILE A 345 -7.49 -12.06 -12.82
N SER A 346 -6.83 -13.09 -13.33
CA SER A 346 -5.78 -12.98 -14.35
C SER A 346 -6.27 -12.48 -15.72
N CYS A 347 -7.58 -12.51 -15.96
CA CYS A 347 -8.17 -11.97 -17.19
C CYS A 347 -8.37 -10.46 -17.16
N ILE A 348 -8.37 -9.85 -15.98
CA ILE A 348 -8.64 -8.41 -15.80
C ILE A 348 -7.47 -7.61 -16.37
N SER A 349 -7.77 -6.64 -17.24
CA SER A 349 -6.74 -5.76 -17.80
C SER A 349 -6.35 -4.65 -16.82
N SER A 350 -5.11 -4.15 -16.91
CA SER A 350 -4.66 -2.99 -16.13
C SER A 350 -5.53 -1.74 -16.39
N ALA A 351 -6.05 -1.57 -17.59
CA ALA A 351 -6.98 -0.49 -17.91
C ALA A 351 -8.26 -0.54 -17.06
N ALA A 352 -8.78 -1.73 -16.76
CA ALA A 352 -9.97 -1.88 -15.93
C ALA A 352 -9.73 -1.50 -14.46
N THR A 353 -8.48 -1.52 -13.97
CA THR A 353 -8.13 -1.10 -12.61
C THR A 353 -7.90 0.41 -12.44
N CYS A 354 -7.85 1.15 -13.55
CA CYS A 354 -7.60 2.59 -13.58
C CYS A 354 -8.48 3.37 -12.59
N GLY A 355 -9.79 3.11 -12.59
CA GLY A 355 -10.74 3.80 -11.71
C GLY A 355 -10.46 3.57 -10.21
N ALA A 356 -10.12 2.36 -9.83
CA ALA A 356 -9.78 2.04 -8.45
C ALA A 356 -8.50 2.78 -7.99
N LEU A 357 -7.44 2.76 -8.80
CA LEU A 357 -6.18 3.44 -8.48
C LEU A 357 -6.36 4.95 -8.40
N VAL A 358 -7.08 5.56 -9.35
CA VAL A 358 -7.36 7.01 -9.35
C VAL A 358 -8.21 7.39 -8.14
N TYR A 359 -9.20 6.60 -7.80
CA TYR A 359 -10.08 6.89 -6.65
C TYR A 359 -9.34 6.76 -5.31
N VAL A 360 -8.48 5.75 -5.15
CA VAL A 360 -7.64 5.62 -3.96
C VAL A 360 -6.70 6.82 -3.83
N GLY A 361 -6.04 7.23 -4.92
CA GLY A 361 -5.22 8.44 -4.92
C GLY A 361 -6.02 9.68 -4.52
N PHE A 362 -7.28 9.81 -4.98
CA PHE A 362 -8.17 10.90 -4.58
C PHE A 362 -8.48 10.88 -3.07
N LEU A 363 -8.73 9.71 -2.48
CA LEU A 363 -9.01 9.60 -1.04
C LEU A 363 -7.81 10.07 -0.20
N MET A 364 -6.59 9.77 -0.62
CA MET A 364 -5.36 10.18 0.07
C MET A 364 -5.13 11.69 -0.01
N MET A 365 -5.68 12.39 -1.01
CA MET A 365 -5.61 13.85 -1.14
C MET A 365 -6.33 14.60 -0.01
N SER A 366 -7.23 13.97 0.74
CA SER A 366 -7.96 14.61 1.84
C SER A 366 -7.03 15.16 2.94
N GLU A 367 -5.85 14.58 3.11
CA GLU A 367 -4.85 15.02 4.10
C GLU A 367 -4.22 16.39 3.77
N VAL A 368 -4.45 16.94 2.58
CA VAL A 368 -3.92 18.27 2.18
C VAL A 368 -4.40 19.40 3.09
N THR A 369 -5.55 19.23 3.74
CA THR A 369 -6.14 20.20 4.67
C THR A 369 -5.48 20.22 6.04
N GLU A 370 -4.70 19.20 6.37
CA GLU A 370 -3.97 19.07 7.64
C GLU A 370 -2.60 19.77 7.62
N ILE A 371 -2.22 20.37 6.48
CA ILE A 371 -0.92 21.01 6.27
C ILE A 371 -1.07 22.53 6.37
N ASP A 372 -0.24 23.16 7.20
CA ASP A 372 -0.11 24.62 7.20
C ASP A 372 0.77 25.10 6.04
N TRP A 373 0.12 25.45 4.94
CA TRP A 373 0.79 25.94 3.72
C TRP A 373 1.40 27.34 3.87
N PHE A 374 1.03 28.10 4.90
CA PHE A 374 1.55 29.44 5.15
C PHE A 374 2.83 29.40 5.99
N ASP A 375 3.09 28.33 6.74
CA ASP A 375 4.40 28.12 7.37
C ASP A 375 5.35 27.50 6.34
N ILE A 376 6.35 28.29 5.91
CA ILE A 376 7.33 27.85 4.91
C ILE A 376 8.15 26.65 5.39
N LEU A 377 8.31 26.47 6.70
CA LEU A 377 9.04 25.34 7.29
C LEU A 377 8.29 24.03 7.10
N GLU A 378 6.97 24.07 7.11
CA GLU A 378 6.12 22.90 6.92
C GLU A 378 5.66 22.75 5.47
N GLY A 379 5.16 23.83 4.86
CA GLY A 379 4.55 23.78 3.54
C GLY A 379 5.52 23.45 2.41
N PHE A 380 6.68 24.13 2.35
CA PHE A 380 7.61 23.93 1.22
C PHE A 380 8.25 22.54 1.19
N PRO A 381 8.79 21.97 2.28
CA PRO A 381 9.32 20.62 2.28
C PRO A 381 8.25 19.57 1.97
N THR A 382 7.03 19.76 2.50
CA THR A 382 5.89 18.90 2.21
C THR A 382 5.51 18.94 0.73
N PHE A 383 5.48 20.14 0.12
CA PHE A 383 5.28 20.30 -1.31
C PHE A 383 6.33 19.54 -2.13
N MET A 384 7.62 19.60 -1.72
CA MET A 384 8.70 18.88 -2.39
C MET A 384 8.50 17.35 -2.34
N ILE A 385 7.93 16.81 -1.27
CA ILE A 385 7.55 15.39 -1.20
C ILE A 385 6.41 15.11 -2.19
N ILE A 386 5.35 15.89 -2.14
CA ILE A 386 4.11 15.69 -2.91
C ILE A 386 4.40 15.65 -4.41
N ILE A 387 5.21 16.58 -4.91
CA ILE A 387 5.58 16.61 -6.34
C ILE A 387 6.73 15.67 -6.67
N GLY A 388 7.68 15.51 -5.73
CA GLY A 388 8.88 14.70 -5.94
C GLY A 388 8.54 13.24 -6.20
N ILE A 389 7.59 12.67 -5.49
CA ILE A 389 7.18 11.26 -5.64
C ILE A 389 6.69 10.97 -7.08
N PRO A 390 5.61 11.59 -7.58
CA PRO A 390 5.12 11.29 -8.92
C PRO A 390 6.06 11.74 -10.04
N PHE A 391 6.71 12.89 -9.92
CA PHE A 391 7.52 13.44 -11.02
C PHE A 391 8.86 12.75 -11.18
N THR A 392 9.42 12.15 -10.12
CA THR A 392 10.63 11.33 -10.22
C THR A 392 10.31 9.85 -10.41
N TYR A 393 9.02 9.48 -10.41
CA TYR A 393 8.54 8.11 -10.43
C TYR A 393 9.16 7.25 -9.30
N SER A 394 9.45 7.89 -8.15
CA SER A 394 10.15 7.27 -7.03
C SER A 394 9.73 7.89 -5.69
N ILE A 395 9.22 7.05 -4.80
CA ILE A 395 8.83 7.47 -3.44
C ILE A 395 10.06 7.90 -2.65
N SER A 396 11.15 7.13 -2.76
CA SER A 396 12.42 7.44 -2.08
C SER A 396 12.97 8.80 -2.47
N ASN A 397 12.93 9.14 -3.77
CA ASN A 397 13.40 10.44 -4.24
C ASN A 397 12.54 11.57 -3.67
N GLY A 398 11.21 11.42 -3.68
CA GLY A 398 10.31 12.43 -3.13
C GLY A 398 10.51 12.65 -1.63
N ILE A 399 10.58 11.58 -0.84
CA ILE A 399 10.86 11.66 0.61
C ILE A 399 12.22 12.33 0.85
N GLY A 400 13.25 11.90 0.12
CA GLY A 400 14.60 12.46 0.25
C GLY A 400 14.65 13.96 -0.05
N LEU A 401 14.00 14.40 -1.13
CA LEU A 401 13.89 15.82 -1.48
C LEU A 401 13.21 16.62 -0.37
N GLY A 402 12.12 16.12 0.19
CA GLY A 402 11.42 16.81 1.28
C GLY A 402 12.20 16.87 2.58
N PHE A 403 12.88 15.78 2.97
CA PHE A 403 13.70 15.75 4.19
C PHE A 403 14.90 16.69 4.10
N ILE A 404 15.57 16.71 2.95
CA ILE A 404 16.67 17.64 2.69
C ILE A 404 16.14 19.09 2.69
N ALA A 405 15.01 19.35 2.00
CA ALA A 405 14.38 20.68 1.99
C ALA A 405 14.00 21.15 3.39
N TYR A 406 13.45 20.27 4.24
CA TYR A 406 13.09 20.61 5.62
C TYR A 406 14.32 21.05 6.43
N VAL A 407 15.42 20.30 6.37
CA VAL A 407 16.65 20.62 7.07
C VAL A 407 17.25 21.94 6.56
N ILE A 408 17.22 22.19 5.26
CA ILE A 408 17.70 23.43 4.65
C ILE A 408 16.84 24.62 5.11
N VAL A 409 15.51 24.53 4.97
CA VAL A 409 14.60 25.61 5.37
C VAL A 409 14.71 25.91 6.85
N ALA A 410 14.76 24.88 7.70
CA ALA A 410 14.94 25.06 9.15
C ALA A 410 16.28 25.77 9.50
N SER A 411 17.34 25.45 8.76
CA SER A 411 18.66 26.06 8.96
C SER A 411 18.66 27.55 8.57
N VAL A 412 18.05 27.88 7.43
CA VAL A 412 18.00 29.26 6.91
C VAL A 412 17.05 30.13 7.71
N THR A 413 15.93 29.59 8.19
CA THR A 413 14.93 30.32 8.98
C THR A 413 15.26 30.44 10.48
N GLY A 414 16.43 29.91 10.91
CA GLY A 414 16.84 29.91 12.31
C GLY A 414 16.10 28.92 13.22
N ASN A 415 15.33 28.01 12.64
CA ASN A 415 14.54 27.01 13.34
C ASN A 415 15.30 25.67 13.56
N ILE A 416 16.64 25.69 13.55
CA ILE A 416 17.49 24.49 13.71
C ILE A 416 17.11 23.67 14.96
N LYS A 417 16.68 24.32 16.03
CA LYS A 417 16.26 23.65 17.28
C LYS A 417 14.98 22.81 17.13
N LYS A 418 14.17 23.07 16.11
CA LYS A 418 12.97 22.26 15.80
C LYS A 418 13.33 20.96 15.10
N VAL A 419 14.51 20.88 14.47
CA VAL A 419 14.95 19.67 13.75
C VAL A 419 15.52 18.66 14.74
N ARG A 420 14.86 17.54 14.90
CA ARG A 420 15.31 16.46 15.77
C ARG A 420 16.58 15.79 15.22
N PRO A 421 17.49 15.25 16.05
CA PRO A 421 18.76 14.67 15.60
C PRO A 421 18.59 13.58 14.53
N LEU A 422 17.56 12.74 14.67
CA LEU A 422 17.28 11.66 13.74
C LEU A 422 16.89 12.17 12.34
N MET A 423 16.26 13.34 12.26
CA MET A 423 15.91 13.99 10.99
C MET A 423 17.17 14.46 10.24
N TRP A 424 18.21 14.91 10.94
CA TRP A 424 19.52 15.24 10.37
C TRP A 424 20.17 13.99 9.77
N VAL A 425 20.12 12.86 10.51
CA VAL A 425 20.67 11.59 10.03
C VAL A 425 19.92 11.11 8.77
N ALA A 426 18.59 11.20 8.77
CA ALA A 426 17.77 10.81 7.61
C ALA A 426 18.07 11.69 6.39
N ALA A 427 18.11 13.01 6.55
CA ALA A 427 18.45 13.94 5.46
C ALA A 427 19.88 13.70 4.91
N ALA A 428 20.85 13.44 5.79
CA ALA A 428 22.22 13.11 5.38
C ALA A 428 22.29 11.78 4.63
N ALA A 429 21.52 10.77 5.07
CA ALA A 429 21.43 9.48 4.39
C ALA A 429 20.85 9.62 2.98
N PHE A 430 19.78 10.41 2.81
CA PHE A 430 19.20 10.69 1.48
C PHE A 430 20.14 11.53 0.61
N LEU A 431 20.85 12.49 1.18
CA LEU A 431 21.86 13.24 0.43
C LEU A 431 22.99 12.31 -0.07
N ALA A 432 23.48 11.42 0.80
CA ALA A 432 24.46 10.41 0.40
C ALA A 432 23.90 9.48 -0.69
N TYR A 433 22.65 9.05 -0.56
CA TYR A 433 21.96 8.26 -1.57
C TYR A 433 21.93 8.97 -2.93
N PHE A 434 21.59 10.27 -2.99
CA PHE A 434 21.58 11.03 -4.26
C PHE A 434 22.96 11.29 -4.85
N LEU A 435 24.01 11.27 -4.03
CA LEU A 435 25.37 11.44 -4.50
C LEU A 435 26.02 10.12 -4.98
N LEU A 436 25.45 8.97 -4.59
CA LEU A 436 25.95 7.64 -4.93
C LEU A 436 25.18 7.00 -6.11
N LEU A 437 24.03 7.54 -6.48
CA LEU A 437 23.29 7.21 -7.71
C LEU A 437 23.90 7.89 -8.93
#